data_c85538eec67d62b36e520a8d872e13a7
#
_entry.id   c85538eec67d62b36e520a8d872e13a7
#
_cell.length_a   1.000
_cell.length_b   1.000
_cell.length_c   1.000
_cell.angle_alpha   90.00
_cell.angle_beta   90.00
_cell.angle_gamma   90.00
#
_symmetry.space_group_name_H-M   'P 1'
#
loop_
_entity.id
_entity.type
_entity.pdbx_description
1 polymer ?
#
loop_
_entity_poly.entity_id
_entity_poly.type
_entity_poly.pdbx_seq_one_letter_code
_entity_poly.pdbx_strand_id
1 'polypeptide(L)'
;MAEPIVFEFRYETRAPIARAFRALSDTDAFNRAASANMTFTTEVGPDGTPRAMGSVSKLGMTVRWQERPFSFRAPHWFTTRRDFENGPASRMTARARLQPSPAGGTLIHYQLEVLARGAIFRPVVNFDLKRTLEPKLRAALEAVVAQLDSDADADPEHSVAGPPPALKADEARRLQELADLLEPTHIRGRLLSFIRAAPEREQSGMSPITLAEAWMATLEDVTLLLIACAKIGMLGVRIDLLCPSCLVPKAFVDEHGNLPETHCDTCGVPLDATYPDSLAVHFFTSPKIRALRVKTECLGSPHRTPHVAAQDAVPPGGEANLATPLEPGTYQLRTLPAVGPPALLDVRDVEQRTEAIFTVLGSIQPQLAHVRSEPRSIRVLNGTSREIVAVLERLEPPRKVVSLGRLLVEYPVLRELVPATGFISAMTTYEGAAVAVRSATPKDAEQLGAGLARAKLVHASGCVTLALYADAATAHDDLVALDLGRLLVGVSEGVVCESTMAGRRVPVGPAVDEAYAAMCAAGFGNIGRGPLARTT
;
A
#
# COMPACT_ATOMS: atom_id res chain seq x y z
N MET A 1 -8.31 -38.52 4.48
CA MET A 1 -8.21 -37.28 3.68
C MET A 1 -7.47 -37.62 2.39
N ALA A 2 -7.85 -37.04 1.25
CA ALA A 2 -7.10 -37.27 0.02
C ALA A 2 -5.70 -36.64 0.15
N GLU A 3 -4.68 -37.40 -0.28
CA GLU A 3 -3.31 -36.92 -0.30
C GLU A 3 -3.13 -35.79 -1.33
N PRO A 4 -2.45 -34.65 -1.00
CA PRO A 4 -2.28 -33.55 -1.92
C PRO A 4 -1.41 -33.93 -3.14
N ILE A 5 -1.64 -33.26 -4.25
CA ILE A 5 -0.74 -33.27 -5.41
C ILE A 5 0.22 -32.10 -5.18
N VAL A 6 1.53 -32.37 -5.18
CA VAL A 6 2.57 -31.41 -4.82
C VAL A 6 3.53 -31.21 -5.99
N PHE A 7 3.84 -29.95 -6.29
CA PHE A 7 4.91 -29.54 -7.20
C PHE A 7 5.90 -28.67 -6.44
N GLU A 8 7.19 -28.91 -6.64
CA GLU A 8 8.27 -28.17 -6.01
C GLU A 8 9.19 -27.60 -7.08
N PHE A 9 9.60 -26.34 -6.85
CA PHE A 9 10.53 -25.60 -7.71
C PHE A 9 11.61 -24.99 -6.83
N ARG A 10 12.86 -25.07 -7.27
CA ARG A 10 14.01 -24.51 -6.56
C ARG A 10 14.84 -23.72 -7.54
N TYR A 11 15.09 -22.47 -7.18
CA TYR A 11 15.90 -21.55 -7.97
C TYR A 11 16.87 -20.80 -7.06
N GLU A 12 17.87 -20.25 -7.68
CA GLU A 12 18.81 -19.32 -7.06
C GLU A 12 18.91 -18.08 -7.94
N THR A 13 18.99 -16.90 -7.33
CA THR A 13 19.14 -15.60 -8.01
C THR A 13 20.20 -14.78 -7.28
N ARG A 14 20.88 -13.90 -8.01
CA ARG A 14 21.82 -12.92 -7.44
C ARG A 14 21.12 -11.76 -6.72
N ALA A 15 19.83 -11.58 -6.93
CA ALA A 15 19.06 -10.50 -6.33
C ALA A 15 18.97 -10.64 -4.79
N PRO A 16 18.97 -9.52 -4.04
CA PRO A 16 18.72 -9.52 -2.60
C PRO A 16 17.34 -10.11 -2.25
N ILE A 17 17.25 -10.72 -1.06
CA ILE A 17 16.04 -11.43 -0.60
C ILE A 17 14.77 -10.55 -0.62
N ALA A 18 14.88 -9.27 -0.26
CA ALA A 18 13.75 -8.34 -0.26
C ALA A 18 13.19 -8.14 -1.68
N ARG A 19 14.08 -8.03 -2.68
CA ARG A 19 13.70 -7.88 -4.08
C ARG A 19 13.08 -9.16 -4.63
N ALA A 20 13.68 -10.31 -4.37
CA ALA A 20 13.15 -11.61 -4.77
C ALA A 20 11.77 -11.87 -4.15
N PHE A 21 11.59 -11.52 -2.87
CA PHE A 21 10.31 -11.63 -2.18
C PHE A 21 9.22 -10.77 -2.83
N ARG A 22 9.53 -9.49 -3.14
CA ARG A 22 8.59 -8.59 -3.82
C ARG A 22 8.19 -9.11 -5.19
N ALA A 23 9.14 -9.54 -6.00
CA ALA A 23 8.88 -10.09 -7.33
C ALA A 23 7.99 -11.33 -7.29
N LEU A 24 8.29 -12.27 -6.41
CA LEU A 24 7.53 -13.52 -6.27
C LEU A 24 6.15 -13.30 -5.65
N SER A 25 5.98 -12.29 -4.79
CA SER A 25 4.70 -11.95 -4.20
C SER A 25 3.81 -11.08 -5.09
N ASP A 26 4.27 -10.64 -6.27
CA ASP A 26 3.43 -10.05 -7.31
C ASP A 26 2.61 -11.14 -8.03
N THR A 27 1.57 -11.61 -7.35
CA THR A 27 0.70 -12.66 -7.86
C THR A 27 -0.11 -12.21 -9.08
N ASP A 28 -0.27 -10.91 -9.31
CA ASP A 28 -0.87 -10.39 -10.54
C ASP A 28 0.02 -10.70 -11.76
N ALA A 29 1.35 -10.53 -11.63
CA ALA A 29 2.29 -10.91 -12.67
C ALA A 29 2.27 -12.42 -12.94
N PHE A 30 2.24 -13.24 -11.90
CA PHE A 30 2.11 -14.69 -12.02
C PHE A 30 0.81 -15.13 -12.71
N ASN A 31 -0.31 -14.55 -12.30
CA ASN A 31 -1.62 -14.89 -12.88
C ASN A 31 -1.68 -14.52 -14.37
N ARG A 32 -1.09 -13.37 -14.76
CA ARG A 32 -0.96 -12.99 -16.18
C ARG A 32 -0.07 -13.93 -16.95
N ALA A 33 1.10 -14.28 -16.42
CA ALA A 33 2.02 -15.23 -17.05
C ALA A 33 1.40 -16.62 -17.22
N ALA A 34 0.57 -17.05 -16.27
CA ALA A 34 -0.21 -18.30 -16.39
C ALA A 34 -1.35 -18.21 -17.40
N SER A 35 -1.54 -17.07 -18.07
CA SER A 35 -2.63 -16.82 -19.05
C SER A 35 -4.00 -17.18 -18.51
N ALA A 36 -4.23 -16.98 -17.22
CA ALA A 36 -5.49 -17.26 -16.59
C ALA A 36 -6.37 -16.01 -16.66
N ASN A 37 -7.45 -16.07 -17.43
CA ASN A 37 -8.48 -15.02 -17.45
C ASN A 37 -9.31 -15.11 -16.17
N MET A 38 -8.70 -14.78 -15.04
CA MET A 38 -9.37 -14.74 -13.75
C MET A 38 -10.10 -13.43 -13.57
N THR A 39 -11.25 -13.49 -12.90
CA THR A 39 -12.01 -12.32 -12.46
C THR A 39 -12.12 -12.37 -10.96
N PHE A 40 -11.89 -11.24 -10.30
CA PHE A 40 -12.05 -11.11 -8.85
C PHE A 40 -13.17 -10.15 -8.52
N THR A 41 -13.97 -10.51 -7.52
CA THR A 41 -15.07 -9.70 -6.96
C THR A 41 -15.02 -9.77 -5.44
N THR A 42 -15.57 -8.76 -4.78
CA THR A 42 -15.80 -8.81 -3.33
C THR A 42 -17.26 -9.14 -3.09
N GLU A 43 -17.52 -10.14 -2.28
CA GLU A 43 -18.88 -10.56 -1.86
C GLU A 43 -18.97 -10.50 -0.33
N VAL A 44 -20.15 -10.13 0.18
CA VAL A 44 -20.39 -10.14 1.63
C VAL A 44 -20.75 -11.55 2.05
N GLY A 45 -19.97 -12.11 2.96
CA GLY A 45 -20.22 -13.44 3.51
C GLY A 45 -21.46 -13.49 4.42
N PRO A 46 -21.92 -14.69 4.80
CA PRO A 46 -23.08 -14.86 5.71
C PRO A 46 -22.89 -14.20 7.08
N ASP A 47 -21.64 -13.99 7.48
CA ASP A 47 -21.21 -13.35 8.73
C ASP A 47 -21.04 -11.82 8.58
N GLY A 48 -21.43 -11.24 7.44
CA GLY A 48 -21.27 -9.82 7.12
C GLY A 48 -19.84 -9.40 6.77
N THR A 49 -18.88 -10.35 6.69
CA THR A 49 -17.49 -10.02 6.36
C THR A 49 -17.26 -9.99 4.85
N PRO A 50 -16.50 -9.02 4.34
CA PRO A 50 -16.09 -9.02 2.93
C PRO A 50 -15.20 -10.23 2.63
N ARG A 51 -15.47 -10.89 1.51
CA ARG A 51 -14.71 -12.05 1.01
C ARG A 51 -14.27 -11.79 -0.41
N ALA A 52 -12.98 -11.98 -0.68
CA ALA A 52 -12.47 -11.93 -2.04
C ALA A 52 -12.83 -13.25 -2.75
N MET A 53 -13.57 -13.14 -3.84
CA MET A 53 -13.99 -14.28 -4.66
C MET A 53 -13.32 -14.22 -6.02
N GLY A 54 -12.72 -15.33 -6.42
CA GLY A 54 -12.14 -15.48 -7.75
C GLY A 54 -12.99 -16.40 -8.62
N SER A 55 -12.96 -16.19 -9.92
CA SER A 55 -13.57 -17.09 -10.90
C SER A 55 -12.77 -17.19 -12.17
N VAL A 56 -12.86 -18.36 -12.83
CA VAL A 56 -12.27 -18.61 -14.14
C VAL A 56 -13.23 -19.49 -14.95
N SER A 57 -13.43 -19.12 -16.22
CA SER A 57 -14.19 -19.97 -17.15
C SER A 57 -13.24 -20.84 -17.95
N LYS A 58 -13.44 -22.17 -17.89
CA LYS A 58 -12.65 -23.15 -18.60
C LYS A 58 -13.58 -24.24 -19.18
N LEU A 59 -13.50 -24.49 -20.47
CA LEU A 59 -14.30 -25.50 -21.16
C LEU A 59 -15.83 -25.41 -20.91
N GLY A 60 -16.36 -24.18 -20.90
CA GLY A 60 -17.79 -23.94 -20.66
C GLY A 60 -18.25 -24.03 -19.20
N MET A 61 -17.34 -24.32 -18.28
CA MET A 61 -17.63 -24.36 -16.85
C MET A 61 -16.92 -23.21 -16.13
N THR A 62 -17.65 -22.50 -15.26
CA THR A 62 -17.07 -21.48 -14.39
C THR A 62 -16.68 -22.10 -13.06
N VAL A 63 -15.39 -22.08 -12.75
CA VAL A 63 -14.83 -22.48 -11.47
C VAL A 63 -14.71 -21.27 -10.59
N ARG A 64 -15.24 -21.34 -9.36
CA ARG A 64 -15.23 -20.27 -8.36
C ARG A 64 -14.47 -20.71 -7.12
N TRP A 65 -13.80 -19.76 -6.48
CA TRP A 65 -13.10 -19.99 -5.21
C TRP A 65 -13.13 -18.75 -4.33
N GLN A 66 -13.00 -18.98 -3.03
CA GLN A 66 -12.65 -17.92 -2.09
C GLN A 66 -11.13 -17.77 -2.06
N GLU A 67 -10.65 -16.56 -2.31
CA GLU A 67 -9.24 -16.18 -2.09
C GLU A 67 -9.06 -15.88 -0.60
N ARG A 68 -8.22 -16.65 0.07
CA ARG A 68 -7.94 -16.42 1.50
C ARG A 68 -6.85 -15.35 1.62
N PRO A 69 -6.88 -14.53 2.68
CA PRO A 69 -5.80 -13.58 2.93
C PRO A 69 -4.44 -14.26 2.94
N PHE A 70 -3.41 -13.54 2.46
CA PHE A 70 -2.04 -14.03 2.53
C PHE A 70 -1.62 -14.25 3.98
N SER A 71 -0.85 -15.31 4.22
CA SER A 71 -0.01 -15.43 5.41
C SER A 71 1.44 -15.22 4.99
N PHE A 72 2.18 -14.33 5.66
CA PHE A 72 3.57 -14.06 5.30
C PHE A 72 4.41 -13.49 6.44
N ARG A 73 5.72 -13.58 6.28
CA ARG A 73 6.76 -12.88 7.04
C ARG A 73 7.74 -12.32 6.02
N ALA A 74 7.67 -11.03 5.76
CA ALA A 74 8.58 -10.38 4.84
C ALA A 74 10.00 -10.32 5.43
N PRO A 75 11.05 -10.55 4.62
CA PRO A 75 11.07 -11.00 3.23
C PRO A 75 11.25 -12.52 3.06
N HIS A 76 10.88 -13.34 4.04
CA HIS A 76 11.32 -14.74 4.13
C HIS A 76 10.36 -15.75 3.54
N TRP A 77 9.06 -15.54 3.66
CA TRP A 77 8.08 -16.47 3.11
C TRP A 77 6.69 -15.86 2.96
N PHE A 78 5.92 -16.43 2.06
CA PHE A 78 4.48 -16.20 1.97
C PHE A 78 3.73 -17.48 1.59
N THR A 79 2.44 -17.50 1.92
CA THR A 79 1.48 -18.54 1.52
C THR A 79 0.22 -17.88 1.01
N THR A 80 -0.29 -18.39 -0.12
CA THR A 80 -1.61 -18.07 -0.65
C THR A 80 -2.48 -19.31 -0.63
N ARG A 81 -3.80 -19.14 -0.42
CA ARG A 81 -4.74 -20.25 -0.38
C ARG A 81 -6.02 -19.88 -1.10
N ARG A 82 -6.47 -20.81 -1.97
CA ARG A 82 -7.75 -20.78 -2.67
C ARG A 82 -8.61 -21.95 -2.23
N ASP A 83 -9.78 -21.66 -1.68
CA ASP A 83 -10.76 -22.68 -1.33
C ASP A 83 -11.85 -22.70 -2.42
N PHE A 84 -11.91 -23.77 -3.23
CA PHE A 84 -12.80 -23.86 -4.37
C PHE A 84 -14.22 -24.24 -3.94
N GLU A 85 -15.21 -23.48 -4.39
CA GLU A 85 -16.63 -23.75 -4.16
C GLU A 85 -17.10 -24.93 -5.03
N ASN A 86 -16.62 -25.00 -6.26
CA ASN A 86 -16.98 -26.01 -7.25
C ASN A 86 -15.75 -26.53 -8.02
N GLY A 87 -15.99 -27.42 -8.97
CA GLY A 87 -14.91 -28.02 -9.78
C GLY A 87 -14.22 -29.21 -9.11
N PRO A 88 -13.23 -29.79 -9.76
CA PRO A 88 -12.59 -31.04 -9.33
C PRO A 88 -11.56 -30.87 -8.21
N ALA A 89 -11.04 -29.66 -8.01
CA ALA A 89 -10.19 -29.32 -6.87
C ALA A 89 -11.03 -28.76 -5.71
N SER A 90 -10.61 -28.98 -4.47
CA SER A 90 -11.21 -28.41 -3.27
C SER A 90 -10.36 -27.27 -2.69
N ARG A 91 -9.03 -27.36 -2.83
CA ARG A 91 -8.09 -26.38 -2.31
C ARG A 91 -6.84 -26.32 -3.14
N MET A 92 -6.28 -25.13 -3.27
CA MET A 92 -4.94 -24.88 -3.80
C MET A 92 -4.17 -23.99 -2.82
N THR A 93 -2.94 -24.38 -2.51
CA THR A 93 -2.06 -23.62 -1.64
C THR A 93 -0.72 -23.44 -2.34
N ALA A 94 -0.26 -22.20 -2.50
CA ALA A 94 1.08 -21.91 -2.96
C ALA A 94 1.91 -21.33 -1.80
N ARG A 95 3.16 -21.79 -1.67
CA ARG A 95 4.11 -21.34 -0.66
C ARG A 95 5.42 -20.97 -1.32
N ALA A 96 5.95 -19.82 -0.97
CA ALA A 96 7.32 -19.44 -1.31
C ALA A 96 8.12 -19.27 -0.02
N ARG A 97 9.33 -19.85 0.00
CA ARG A 97 10.33 -19.65 1.07
C ARG A 97 11.60 -19.14 0.43
N LEU A 98 12.13 -18.09 1.03
CA LEU A 98 13.34 -17.43 0.57
C LEU A 98 14.38 -17.42 1.69
N GLN A 99 15.62 -17.68 1.33
CA GLN A 99 16.75 -17.69 2.25
C GLN A 99 17.97 -17.05 1.58
N PRO A 100 18.85 -16.38 2.33
CA PRO A 100 20.13 -15.93 1.77
C PRO A 100 20.91 -17.12 1.18
N SER A 101 21.48 -16.96 -0.02
CA SER A 101 22.37 -17.95 -0.61
C SER A 101 23.78 -17.82 -0.03
N PRO A 102 24.49 -18.94 0.26
CA PRO A 102 25.90 -18.91 0.62
C PRO A 102 26.80 -18.26 -0.44
N ALA A 103 26.39 -18.29 -1.72
CA ALA A 103 27.11 -17.66 -2.82
C ALA A 103 26.80 -16.17 -2.99
N GLY A 104 25.96 -15.60 -2.14
CA GLY A 104 25.33 -14.28 -2.30
C GLY A 104 24.02 -14.38 -3.06
N GLY A 105 23.11 -13.41 -2.83
CA GLY A 105 21.78 -13.46 -3.43
C GLY A 105 20.76 -14.30 -2.64
N THR A 106 19.83 -14.97 -3.32
CA THR A 106 18.68 -15.61 -2.69
C THR A 106 18.40 -17.00 -3.24
N LEU A 107 18.23 -17.97 -2.33
CA LEU A 107 17.66 -19.28 -2.61
C LEU A 107 16.13 -19.19 -2.50
N ILE A 108 15.43 -19.69 -3.53
CA ILE A 108 13.98 -19.68 -3.66
C ILE A 108 13.47 -21.12 -3.68
N HIS A 109 12.59 -21.44 -2.74
CA HIS A 109 11.82 -22.70 -2.75
C HIS A 109 10.34 -22.37 -2.89
N TYR A 110 9.77 -22.70 -4.05
CA TYR A 110 8.35 -22.49 -4.35
C TYR A 110 7.63 -23.84 -4.41
N GLN A 111 6.52 -23.96 -3.67
CA GLN A 111 5.72 -25.19 -3.58
C GLN A 111 4.27 -24.88 -3.92
N LEU A 112 3.67 -25.71 -4.77
CA LEU A 112 2.24 -25.69 -5.07
C LEU A 112 1.61 -27.01 -4.62
N GLU A 113 0.60 -26.92 -3.75
CA GLU A 113 -0.19 -28.05 -3.29
C GLU A 113 -1.63 -27.92 -3.79
N VAL A 114 -2.19 -29.00 -4.34
CA VAL A 114 -3.58 -29.04 -4.78
C VAL A 114 -4.28 -30.26 -4.21
N LEU A 115 -5.39 -30.03 -3.51
CA LEU A 115 -6.28 -31.08 -3.03
C LEU A 115 -7.44 -31.30 -4.00
N ALA A 116 -7.59 -32.52 -4.48
CA ALA A 116 -8.76 -32.91 -5.25
C ALA A 116 -10.01 -33.00 -4.34
N ARG A 117 -11.20 -32.76 -4.90
CA ARG A 117 -12.49 -32.83 -4.19
C ARG A 117 -12.92 -34.27 -3.86
N GLY A 118 -12.05 -35.19 -3.93
CA GLY A 118 -12.24 -36.61 -3.64
C GLY A 118 -11.30 -37.46 -4.48
N ALA A 119 -11.14 -38.71 -4.10
CA ALA A 119 -10.20 -39.61 -4.74
C ALA A 119 -10.48 -39.81 -6.24
N ILE A 120 -11.76 -39.79 -6.64
CA ILE A 120 -12.19 -39.99 -8.04
C ILE A 120 -11.73 -38.82 -8.95
N PHE A 121 -11.58 -37.62 -8.44
CA PHE A 121 -11.13 -36.47 -9.23
C PHE A 121 -9.59 -36.32 -9.26
N ARG A 122 -8.86 -37.06 -8.40
CA ARG A 122 -7.41 -36.95 -8.30
C ARG A 122 -6.66 -37.21 -9.61
N PRO A 123 -6.99 -38.22 -10.40
CA PRO A 123 -6.33 -38.46 -11.69
C PRO A 123 -6.54 -37.31 -12.68
N VAL A 124 -7.77 -36.78 -12.75
CA VAL A 124 -8.14 -35.68 -13.65
C VAL A 124 -7.40 -34.40 -13.25
N VAL A 125 -7.40 -34.06 -11.95
CA VAL A 125 -6.68 -32.90 -11.40
C VAL A 125 -5.19 -33.02 -11.67
N ASN A 126 -4.59 -34.19 -11.38
CA ASN A 126 -3.16 -34.43 -11.59
C ASN A 126 -2.77 -34.31 -13.07
N PHE A 127 -3.59 -34.84 -13.97
CA PHE A 127 -3.35 -34.73 -15.41
C PHE A 127 -3.40 -33.28 -15.90
N ASP A 128 -4.45 -32.52 -15.52
CA ASP A 128 -4.60 -31.12 -15.92
C ASP A 128 -3.47 -30.26 -15.36
N LEU A 129 -3.11 -30.45 -14.08
CA LEU A 129 -2.02 -29.73 -13.44
C LEU A 129 -0.68 -29.97 -14.13
N LYS A 130 -0.30 -31.25 -14.37
CA LYS A 130 0.98 -31.58 -15.01
C LYS A 130 1.06 -31.09 -16.46
N ARG A 131 -0.04 -31.13 -17.19
CA ARG A 131 -0.05 -30.73 -18.61
C ARG A 131 -0.20 -29.24 -18.82
N THR A 132 -0.88 -28.54 -17.93
CA THR A 132 -1.29 -27.15 -18.16
C THR A 132 -0.66 -26.19 -17.17
N LEU A 133 -0.78 -26.44 -15.87
CA LEU A 133 -0.39 -25.47 -14.85
C LEU A 133 1.10 -25.53 -14.53
N GLU A 134 1.68 -26.71 -14.32
CA GLU A 134 3.09 -26.89 -13.97
C GLU A 134 4.03 -26.25 -15.00
N PRO A 135 3.90 -26.50 -16.33
CA PRO A 135 4.78 -25.89 -17.32
C PRO A 135 4.68 -24.37 -17.33
N LYS A 136 3.47 -23.81 -17.19
CA LYS A 136 3.25 -22.35 -17.16
C LYS A 136 3.83 -21.72 -15.89
N LEU A 137 3.64 -22.37 -14.75
CA LEU A 137 4.20 -21.90 -13.49
C LEU A 137 5.73 -21.94 -13.51
N ARG A 138 6.31 -23.00 -14.05
CA ARG A 138 7.76 -23.13 -14.23
C ARG A 138 8.30 -22.02 -15.11
N ALA A 139 7.70 -21.79 -16.28
CA ALA A 139 8.09 -20.73 -17.19
C ALA A 139 7.96 -19.33 -16.56
N ALA A 140 6.90 -19.09 -15.78
CA ALA A 140 6.72 -17.83 -15.06
C ALA A 140 7.79 -17.62 -13.97
N LEU A 141 8.12 -18.66 -13.21
CA LEU A 141 9.18 -18.60 -12.18
C LEU A 141 10.56 -18.37 -12.82
N GLU A 142 10.87 -19.08 -13.91
CA GLU A 142 12.12 -18.89 -14.67
C GLU A 142 12.24 -17.48 -15.25
N ALA A 143 11.15 -16.93 -15.78
CA ALA A 143 11.13 -15.55 -16.27
C ALA A 143 11.38 -14.53 -15.16
N VAL A 144 10.76 -14.71 -13.98
CA VAL A 144 11.00 -13.86 -12.81
C VAL A 144 12.46 -13.93 -12.35
N VAL A 145 13.04 -15.14 -12.27
CA VAL A 145 14.44 -15.33 -11.87
C VAL A 145 15.39 -14.69 -12.88
N ALA A 146 15.17 -14.90 -14.18
CA ALA A 146 15.98 -14.31 -15.23
C ALA A 146 15.94 -12.77 -15.18
N GLN A 147 14.77 -12.19 -14.91
CA GLN A 147 14.63 -10.74 -14.76
C GLN A 147 15.33 -10.24 -13.49
N LEU A 148 15.19 -10.93 -12.37
CA LEU A 148 15.91 -10.60 -11.13
C LEU A 148 17.43 -10.59 -11.34
N ASP A 149 17.95 -11.50 -12.14
CA ASP A 149 19.38 -11.60 -12.43
C ASP A 149 19.86 -10.55 -13.43
N SER A 150 19.02 -10.13 -14.39
CA SER A 150 19.36 -9.08 -15.34
C SER A 150 19.44 -7.70 -14.68
N ASP A 151 18.59 -7.47 -13.69
CA ASP A 151 18.45 -6.18 -13.00
C ASP A 151 18.98 -6.27 -11.54
N ALA A 152 19.95 -7.13 -11.24
CA ALA A 152 20.40 -7.41 -9.87
C ALA A 152 20.79 -6.14 -9.08
N ASP A 153 21.28 -5.11 -9.76
CA ASP A 153 21.68 -3.83 -9.19
C ASP A 153 20.58 -2.76 -9.17
N ALA A 154 19.39 -3.06 -9.73
CA ALA A 154 18.29 -2.11 -9.74
C ALA A 154 17.54 -2.03 -8.41
N ASP A 155 16.89 -0.89 -8.16
CA ASP A 155 16.11 -0.64 -6.95
C ASP A 155 15.08 -1.75 -6.68
N PRO A 156 15.00 -2.30 -5.43
CA PRO A 156 14.03 -3.32 -5.04
C PRO A 156 12.56 -2.97 -5.31
N GLU A 157 12.25 -1.71 -5.52
CA GLU A 157 10.88 -1.22 -5.68
C GLU A 157 10.34 -1.31 -7.12
N HIS A 158 11.19 -1.58 -8.12
CA HIS A 158 10.71 -1.75 -9.49
C HIS A 158 9.93 -3.05 -9.67
N SER A 159 8.73 -2.91 -10.22
CA SER A 159 7.84 -4.04 -10.54
C SER A 159 8.50 -4.98 -11.58
N VAL A 160 8.44 -6.27 -11.35
CA VAL A 160 8.85 -7.33 -12.29
C VAL A 160 7.77 -7.56 -13.38
N ALA A 161 6.98 -6.54 -13.71
CA ALA A 161 6.02 -6.62 -14.80
C ALA A 161 6.77 -6.63 -16.15
N GLY A 162 6.42 -7.55 -17.02
CA GLY A 162 6.99 -7.59 -18.37
C GLY A 162 6.77 -6.30 -19.16
N PRO A 163 7.56 -6.05 -20.20
CA PRO A 163 7.43 -4.83 -21.01
C PRO A 163 6.01 -4.75 -21.60
N PRO A 164 5.46 -3.53 -21.72
CA PRO A 164 4.17 -3.33 -22.36
C PRO A 164 4.26 -3.64 -23.85
N PRO A 165 3.13 -3.88 -24.52
CA PRO A 165 3.11 -3.94 -25.97
C PRO A 165 3.72 -2.66 -26.57
N ALA A 166 4.49 -2.79 -27.65
CA ALA A 166 5.02 -1.62 -28.36
C ALA A 166 3.88 -0.68 -28.79
N LEU A 167 4.15 0.63 -28.78
CA LEU A 167 3.20 1.61 -29.33
C LEU A 167 2.94 1.33 -30.81
N LYS A 168 1.70 1.41 -31.23
CA LYS A 168 1.35 1.40 -32.65
C LYS A 168 1.89 2.66 -33.33
N ALA A 169 2.01 2.65 -34.64
CA ALA A 169 2.58 3.76 -35.38
C ALA A 169 1.80 5.08 -35.19
N ASP A 170 0.48 5.01 -35.12
CA ASP A 170 -0.39 6.17 -34.86
C ASP A 170 -0.28 6.67 -33.39
N GLU A 171 -0.16 5.78 -32.44
CA GLU A 171 0.08 6.10 -31.02
C GLU A 171 1.45 6.78 -30.84
N ALA A 172 2.50 6.23 -31.47
CA ALA A 172 3.84 6.81 -31.44
C ALA A 172 3.91 8.19 -32.08
N ARG A 173 3.19 8.39 -33.20
CA ARG A 173 3.09 9.69 -33.87
C ARG A 173 2.40 10.72 -32.98
N ARG A 174 1.25 10.38 -32.38
CA ARG A 174 0.54 11.28 -31.44
C ARG A 174 1.39 11.66 -30.26
N LEU A 175 2.12 10.68 -29.67
CA LEU A 175 3.03 10.96 -28.58
C LEU A 175 4.09 11.97 -29.00
N GLN A 176 4.64 11.85 -30.21
CA GLN A 176 5.65 12.77 -30.72
C GLN A 176 5.08 14.17 -30.99
N GLU A 177 3.90 14.25 -31.63
CA GLU A 177 3.20 15.52 -31.90
C GLU A 177 2.93 16.30 -30.58
N LEU A 178 2.49 15.61 -29.53
CA LEU A 178 2.30 16.25 -28.22
C LEU A 178 3.62 16.59 -27.54
N ALA A 179 4.65 15.76 -27.68
CA ALA A 179 5.96 16.03 -27.14
C ALA A 179 6.61 17.29 -27.72
N ASP A 180 6.34 17.58 -28.99
CA ASP A 180 6.88 18.78 -29.67
C ASP A 180 6.25 20.08 -29.16
N LEU A 181 5.11 20.01 -28.44
CA LEU A 181 4.48 21.15 -27.77
C LEU A 181 5.08 21.47 -26.39
N LEU A 182 5.90 20.55 -25.85
CA LEU A 182 6.52 20.72 -24.54
C LEU A 182 7.83 21.46 -24.65
N GLU A 183 8.07 22.37 -23.72
CA GLU A 183 9.39 22.99 -23.55
C GLU A 183 10.46 21.92 -23.29
N PRO A 184 11.65 22.07 -23.85
CA PRO A 184 12.77 21.16 -23.63
C PRO A 184 13.21 21.19 -22.17
N THR A 185 13.08 20.05 -21.46
CA THR A 185 13.60 19.86 -20.12
C THR A 185 14.51 18.63 -20.07
N HIS A 186 15.41 18.57 -19.10
CA HIS A 186 16.34 17.44 -18.95
C HIS A 186 15.64 16.11 -18.65
N ILE A 187 14.40 16.15 -18.12
CA ILE A 187 13.60 14.96 -17.79
C ILE A 187 12.52 14.62 -18.82
N ARG A 188 12.26 15.49 -19.81
CA ARG A 188 11.27 15.23 -20.88
C ARG A 188 11.52 13.90 -21.60
N GLY A 189 12.78 13.63 -21.94
CA GLY A 189 13.16 12.36 -22.58
C GLY A 189 12.87 11.13 -21.74
N ARG A 190 13.02 11.23 -20.41
CA ARG A 190 12.71 10.14 -19.47
C ARG A 190 11.20 9.84 -19.43
N LEU A 191 10.36 10.88 -19.42
CA LEU A 191 8.91 10.69 -19.48
C LEU A 191 8.48 10.02 -20.80
N LEU A 192 9.02 10.46 -21.93
CA LEU A 192 8.69 9.85 -23.23
C LEU A 192 9.13 8.39 -23.30
N SER A 193 10.30 8.06 -22.75
CA SER A 193 10.77 6.69 -22.62
C SER A 193 9.87 5.87 -21.69
N PHE A 194 9.44 6.45 -20.57
CA PHE A 194 8.50 5.84 -19.63
C PHE A 194 7.16 5.50 -20.30
N ILE A 195 6.54 6.43 -21.03
CA ILE A 195 5.28 6.18 -21.76
C ILE A 195 5.46 5.08 -22.83
N ARG A 196 6.65 4.95 -23.43
CA ARG A 196 6.93 3.91 -24.44
C ARG A 196 7.17 2.53 -23.84
N ALA A 197 7.84 2.46 -22.70
CA ALA A 197 8.45 1.22 -22.20
C ALA A 197 7.99 0.78 -20.81
N ALA A 198 7.44 1.67 -19.96
CA ALA A 198 6.98 1.28 -18.63
C ALA A 198 5.73 0.40 -18.70
N PRO A 199 5.55 -0.54 -17.77
CA PRO A 199 4.35 -1.36 -17.67
C PRO A 199 3.08 -0.51 -17.63
N GLU A 200 1.99 -0.99 -18.27
CA GLU A 200 0.71 -0.27 -18.30
C GLU A 200 0.19 0.12 -16.91
N ARG A 201 0.47 -0.71 -15.92
CA ARG A 201 0.11 -0.45 -14.52
C ARG A 201 0.80 0.79 -13.97
N GLU A 202 2.09 0.97 -14.24
CA GLU A 202 2.85 2.14 -13.81
C GLU A 202 2.39 3.39 -14.56
N GLN A 203 2.08 3.24 -15.86
CA GLN A 203 1.51 4.31 -16.67
C GLN A 203 0.10 4.72 -16.25
N SER A 204 -0.64 3.89 -15.51
CA SER A 204 -2.00 4.18 -15.04
C SER A 204 -2.06 4.93 -13.71
N GLY A 205 -0.94 5.07 -13.01
CA GLY A 205 -0.89 5.70 -11.69
C GLY A 205 0.48 6.31 -11.42
N MET A 206 0.89 7.26 -12.26
CA MET A 206 2.16 7.97 -12.11
C MET A 206 2.10 8.90 -10.90
N SER A 207 2.88 8.62 -9.87
CA SER A 207 3.08 9.49 -8.72
C SER A 207 4.27 10.42 -8.97
N PRO A 208 4.15 11.74 -8.76
CA PRO A 208 5.26 12.68 -8.94
C PRO A 208 6.49 12.31 -8.11
N ILE A 209 6.30 11.91 -6.84
CA ILE A 209 7.41 11.58 -5.94
C ILE A 209 8.13 10.29 -6.37
N THR A 210 7.38 9.25 -6.78
CA THR A 210 7.97 8.00 -7.25
C THR A 210 8.79 8.21 -8.52
N LEU A 211 8.28 9.04 -9.44
CA LEU A 211 9.01 9.37 -10.67
C LEU A 211 10.23 10.26 -10.39
N ALA A 212 10.13 11.19 -9.45
CA ALA A 212 11.26 12.03 -9.06
C ALA A 212 12.43 11.19 -8.51
N GLU A 213 12.13 10.24 -7.62
CA GLU A 213 13.11 9.28 -7.10
C GLU A 213 13.72 8.42 -8.20
N ALA A 214 12.88 7.78 -9.04
CA ALA A 214 13.33 6.92 -10.13
C ALA A 214 14.17 7.66 -11.17
N TRP A 215 13.90 8.94 -11.37
CA TRP A 215 14.62 9.77 -12.35
C TRP A 215 15.75 10.57 -11.75
N MET A 216 16.01 10.49 -10.44
CA MET A 216 16.98 11.33 -9.72
C MET A 216 16.78 12.81 -10.06
N ALA A 217 15.52 13.25 -10.03
CA ALA A 217 15.09 14.61 -10.35
C ALA A 217 14.42 15.24 -9.13
N THR A 218 14.22 16.55 -9.12
CA THR A 218 13.47 17.19 -8.06
C THR A 218 11.97 16.88 -8.18
N LEU A 219 11.26 16.85 -7.05
CA LEU A 219 9.81 16.70 -7.05
C LEU A 219 9.14 17.83 -7.85
N GLU A 220 9.67 19.05 -7.74
CA GLU A 220 9.19 20.23 -8.45
C GLU A 220 9.28 20.06 -9.97
N ASP A 221 10.46 19.71 -10.50
CA ASP A 221 10.67 19.53 -11.95
C ASP A 221 9.72 18.48 -12.52
N VAL A 222 9.59 17.35 -11.82
CA VAL A 222 8.70 16.25 -12.26
C VAL A 222 7.24 16.69 -12.21
N THR A 223 6.81 17.34 -11.12
CA THR A 223 5.43 17.80 -10.97
C THR A 223 5.06 18.81 -12.06
N LEU A 224 5.92 19.80 -12.33
CA LEU A 224 5.72 20.79 -13.37
C LEU A 224 5.64 20.14 -14.77
N LEU A 225 6.51 19.17 -15.06
CA LEU A 225 6.46 18.44 -16.33
C LEU A 225 5.14 17.65 -16.48
N LEU A 226 4.70 16.94 -15.44
CA LEU A 226 3.46 16.18 -15.48
C LEU A 226 2.23 17.09 -15.66
N ILE A 227 2.21 18.26 -15.00
CA ILE A 227 1.17 19.28 -15.16
C ILE A 227 1.18 19.83 -16.60
N ALA A 228 2.35 20.16 -17.15
CA ALA A 228 2.46 20.61 -18.53
C ALA A 228 1.93 19.57 -19.52
N CYS A 229 2.27 18.29 -19.31
CA CYS A 229 1.77 17.18 -20.12
C CYS A 229 0.24 16.99 -19.98
N ALA A 230 -0.31 17.23 -18.81
CA ALA A 230 -1.75 17.14 -18.60
C ALA A 230 -2.49 18.29 -19.32
N LYS A 231 -1.95 19.50 -19.31
CA LYS A 231 -2.51 20.67 -20.01
C LYS A 231 -2.64 20.44 -21.52
N ILE A 232 -1.67 19.79 -22.14
CA ILE A 232 -1.71 19.50 -23.58
C ILE A 232 -2.44 18.18 -23.90
N GLY A 233 -2.96 17.47 -22.89
CA GLY A 233 -3.70 16.23 -23.07
C GLY A 233 -2.84 14.97 -23.36
N MET A 234 -1.54 15.04 -23.12
CA MET A 234 -0.63 13.89 -23.15
C MET A 234 -0.91 12.96 -21.97
N LEU A 235 -1.17 13.52 -20.81
CA LEU A 235 -1.56 12.81 -19.60
C LEU A 235 -2.98 13.20 -19.18
N GLY A 236 -3.65 12.30 -18.47
CA GLY A 236 -4.83 12.62 -17.67
C GLY A 236 -4.42 12.78 -16.20
N VAL A 237 -5.29 13.45 -15.43
CA VAL A 237 -5.13 13.63 -13.98
C VAL A 237 -6.30 12.97 -13.28
N ARG A 238 -6.02 12.28 -12.17
CA ARG A 238 -7.04 11.63 -11.33
C ARG A 238 -6.72 11.85 -9.86
N ILE A 239 -7.76 12.09 -9.09
CA ILE A 239 -7.67 12.10 -7.63
C ILE A 239 -8.11 10.74 -7.13
N ASP A 240 -7.19 10.02 -6.51
CA ASP A 240 -7.43 8.71 -5.93
C ASP A 240 -7.65 8.80 -4.42
N LEU A 241 -8.67 8.10 -3.91
CA LEU A 241 -8.86 7.87 -2.48
C LEU A 241 -8.09 6.61 -2.09
N LEU A 242 -7.08 6.80 -1.27
CA LEU A 242 -6.19 5.75 -0.79
C LEU A 242 -6.71 5.14 0.50
N CYS A 243 -6.52 3.86 0.66
CA CYS A 243 -6.70 3.23 1.96
C CYS A 243 -5.59 3.68 2.93
N PRO A 244 -5.92 4.19 4.13
CA PRO A 244 -4.90 4.63 5.09
C PRO A 244 -4.00 3.50 5.61
N SER A 245 -4.44 2.24 5.47
CA SER A 245 -3.67 1.08 5.90
C SER A 245 -2.80 0.48 4.80
N CYS A 246 -3.34 0.24 3.59
CA CYS A 246 -2.57 -0.42 2.52
C CYS A 246 -2.08 0.53 1.43
N LEU A 247 -2.44 1.81 1.50
CA LEU A 247 -2.08 2.86 0.55
C LEU A 247 -2.47 2.57 -0.92
N VAL A 248 -3.33 1.57 -1.12
CA VAL A 248 -3.84 1.21 -2.45
C VAL A 248 -5.03 2.10 -2.79
N PRO A 249 -5.09 2.67 -4.00
CA PRO A 249 -6.28 3.36 -4.48
C PRO A 249 -7.50 2.45 -4.47
N LYS A 250 -8.60 2.92 -3.88
CA LYS A 250 -9.86 2.16 -3.75
C LYS A 250 -11.03 2.81 -4.44
N ALA A 251 -10.98 4.12 -4.56
CA ALA A 251 -11.93 4.91 -5.29
C ALA A 251 -11.22 6.09 -5.93
N PHE A 252 -11.89 6.77 -6.80
CA PHE A 252 -11.43 8.02 -7.40
C PHE A 252 -12.57 9.03 -7.44
N VAL A 253 -12.20 10.30 -7.41
CA VAL A 253 -13.14 11.39 -7.58
C VAL A 253 -13.63 11.38 -9.03
N ASP A 254 -14.94 11.34 -9.23
CA ASP A 254 -15.54 11.33 -10.57
C ASP A 254 -15.43 12.71 -11.25
N GLU A 255 -15.86 12.79 -12.50
CA GLU A 255 -15.83 14.03 -13.29
C GLU A 255 -16.74 15.15 -12.73
N HIS A 256 -17.68 14.82 -11.84
CA HIS A 256 -18.55 15.76 -11.15
C HIS A 256 -18.01 16.18 -9.77
N GLY A 257 -16.84 15.67 -9.37
CA GLY A 257 -16.25 15.94 -8.08
C GLY A 257 -16.84 15.11 -6.92
N ASN A 258 -17.57 14.02 -7.21
CA ASN A 258 -18.12 13.16 -6.17
C ASN A 258 -17.13 12.06 -5.80
N LEU A 259 -17.12 11.70 -4.52
CA LEU A 259 -16.38 10.58 -3.99
C LEU A 259 -17.35 9.56 -3.41
N PRO A 260 -17.38 8.32 -3.90
CA PRO A 260 -18.27 7.32 -3.35
C PRO A 260 -17.87 6.95 -1.92
N GLU A 261 -18.85 6.78 -1.04
CA GLU A 261 -18.62 6.10 0.23
C GLU A 261 -18.14 4.69 -0.06
N THR A 262 -17.00 4.35 0.48
CA THR A 262 -16.38 3.05 0.23
C THR A 262 -15.54 2.60 1.42
N HIS A 263 -15.17 1.33 1.39
CA HIS A 263 -14.26 0.74 2.36
C HIS A 263 -13.15 -0.01 1.63
N CYS A 264 -12.07 -0.30 2.32
CA CYS A 264 -11.03 -1.13 1.77
C CYS A 264 -11.38 -2.61 1.96
N ASP A 265 -11.69 -3.32 0.89
CA ASP A 265 -11.99 -4.77 0.92
C ASP A 265 -10.84 -5.60 1.52
N THR A 266 -9.60 -5.17 1.30
CA THR A 266 -8.40 -5.85 1.81
C THR A 266 -8.19 -5.60 3.30
N CYS A 267 -8.41 -4.36 3.75
CA CYS A 267 -8.11 -3.93 5.12
C CYS A 267 -9.33 -3.90 6.03
N GLY A 268 -10.55 -3.97 5.47
CA GLY A 268 -11.79 -3.90 6.23
C GLY A 268 -12.01 -2.56 6.94
N VAL A 269 -11.34 -1.49 6.49
CA VAL A 269 -11.45 -0.15 7.08
C VAL A 269 -12.29 0.76 6.18
N PRO A 270 -13.20 1.58 6.77
CA PRO A 270 -13.88 2.62 6.03
C PRO A 270 -12.87 3.65 5.54
N LEU A 271 -13.10 4.21 4.36
CA LEU A 271 -12.23 5.25 3.80
C LEU A 271 -12.77 6.62 4.17
N ASP A 272 -11.90 7.45 4.72
CA ASP A 272 -12.19 8.83 5.09
C ASP A 272 -11.29 9.77 4.26
N ALA A 273 -11.90 10.55 3.40
CA ALA A 273 -11.20 11.52 2.57
C ALA A 273 -10.55 12.65 3.36
N THR A 274 -10.95 12.86 4.60
CA THR A 274 -10.36 13.85 5.50
C THR A 274 -9.17 13.32 6.30
N TYR A 275 -8.85 12.03 6.16
CA TYR A 275 -7.65 11.46 6.77
C TYR A 275 -6.39 11.99 6.06
N PRO A 276 -5.31 12.29 6.79
CA PRO A 276 -4.06 12.72 6.17
C PRO A 276 -3.59 11.78 5.06
N ASP A 277 -3.17 12.33 3.94
CA ASP A 277 -2.71 11.61 2.75
C ASP A 277 -3.72 10.61 2.13
N SER A 278 -4.99 10.68 2.51
CA SER A 278 -6.00 9.82 1.91
C SER A 278 -6.31 10.17 0.46
N LEU A 279 -6.06 11.40 0.05
CA LEU A 279 -6.27 11.86 -1.32
C LEU A 279 -4.92 12.11 -2.01
N ALA A 280 -4.69 11.36 -3.07
CA ALA A 280 -3.50 11.47 -3.91
C ALA A 280 -3.84 11.91 -5.32
N VAL A 281 -2.96 12.71 -5.91
CA VAL A 281 -3.02 13.03 -7.33
C VAL A 281 -2.15 12.05 -8.09
N HIS A 282 -2.74 11.33 -9.02
CA HIS A 282 -2.03 10.49 -9.97
C HIS A 282 -2.24 10.98 -11.40
N PHE A 283 -1.18 10.89 -12.17
CA PHE A 283 -1.23 11.12 -13.60
C PHE A 283 -1.29 9.76 -14.31
N PHE A 284 -1.86 9.74 -15.50
CA PHE A 284 -1.93 8.52 -16.30
C PHE A 284 -1.80 8.86 -17.79
N THR A 285 -1.24 7.93 -18.56
CA THR A 285 -1.13 8.10 -20.01
C THR A 285 -2.53 8.26 -20.62
N SER A 286 -2.73 9.34 -21.34
CA SER A 286 -4.03 9.67 -21.96
C SER A 286 -4.49 8.55 -22.89
N PRO A 287 -5.79 8.18 -22.86
CA PRO A 287 -6.36 7.23 -23.82
C PRO A 287 -6.21 7.68 -25.28
N LYS A 288 -5.97 8.99 -25.52
CA LYS A 288 -5.67 9.52 -26.86
C LYS A 288 -4.32 9.01 -27.42
N ILE A 289 -3.39 8.65 -26.53
CA ILE A 289 -2.11 8.05 -26.89
C ILE A 289 -2.23 6.53 -26.84
N ARG A 290 -2.65 5.98 -25.68
CA ARG A 290 -2.76 4.54 -25.46
C ARG A 290 -3.90 4.23 -24.49
N ALA A 291 -4.79 3.34 -24.85
CA ALA A 291 -5.78 2.80 -23.93
C ALA A 291 -5.11 1.76 -23.00
N LEU A 292 -4.92 2.12 -21.74
CA LEU A 292 -4.34 1.24 -20.73
C LEU A 292 -5.35 0.17 -20.29
N ARG A 293 -4.89 -1.08 -20.23
CA ARG A 293 -5.71 -2.24 -19.82
C ARG A 293 -5.23 -2.76 -18.47
N VAL A 294 -5.42 -1.97 -17.42
CA VAL A 294 -5.02 -2.36 -16.07
C VAL A 294 -6.15 -3.15 -15.41
N LYS A 295 -5.91 -4.43 -15.16
CA LYS A 295 -6.78 -5.29 -14.34
C LYS A 295 -6.06 -5.63 -13.04
N THR A 296 -6.77 -5.53 -11.93
CA THR A 296 -6.29 -6.07 -10.66
C THR A 296 -6.72 -7.53 -10.58
N GLU A 297 -5.74 -8.44 -10.59
CA GLU A 297 -5.98 -9.89 -10.62
C GLU A 297 -5.80 -10.57 -9.27
N CYS A 298 -5.29 -9.86 -8.26
CA CYS A 298 -5.20 -10.33 -6.89
C CYS A 298 -5.25 -9.17 -5.89
N LEU A 299 -5.98 -9.36 -4.79
CA LEU A 299 -6.12 -8.40 -3.71
C LEU A 299 -5.23 -8.80 -2.53
N GLY A 300 -4.51 -7.82 -1.94
CA GLY A 300 -3.77 -8.03 -0.68
C GLY A 300 -2.44 -8.76 -0.79
N SER A 301 -1.81 -8.80 -1.97
CA SER A 301 -0.47 -9.36 -2.13
C SER A 301 0.59 -8.53 -1.36
N PRO A 302 1.61 -9.17 -0.73
CA PRO A 302 2.67 -8.46 -0.01
C PRO A 302 3.42 -7.42 -0.84
N HIS A 303 3.56 -7.66 -2.15
CA HIS A 303 4.10 -6.69 -3.11
C HIS A 303 3.39 -5.33 -3.07
N ARG A 304 2.07 -5.32 -2.84
CA ARG A 304 1.25 -4.10 -2.77
C ARG A 304 1.22 -3.44 -1.41
N THR A 305 1.68 -4.12 -0.38
CA THR A 305 1.68 -3.66 1.01
C THR A 305 3.09 -3.73 1.61
N PRO A 306 4.08 -3.00 1.05
CA PRO A 306 5.47 -3.12 1.46
C PRO A 306 5.72 -2.71 2.92
N HIS A 307 4.81 -1.95 3.51
CA HIS A 307 4.85 -1.57 4.93
C HIS A 307 4.37 -2.68 5.88
N VAL A 308 3.69 -3.71 5.36
CA VAL A 308 3.27 -4.86 6.18
C VAL A 308 4.44 -5.83 6.32
N ALA A 309 4.95 -5.96 7.54
CA ALA A 309 6.07 -6.84 7.86
C ALA A 309 5.62 -8.30 8.01
N ALA A 310 4.44 -8.53 8.60
CA ALA A 310 3.92 -9.87 8.83
C ALA A 310 2.39 -9.88 8.84
N GLN A 311 1.82 -10.96 8.36
CA GLN A 311 0.38 -11.21 8.38
C GLN A 311 0.09 -12.70 8.53
N ASP A 312 -0.94 -13.05 9.33
CA ASP A 312 -1.37 -14.44 9.48
C ASP A 312 -2.83 -14.55 9.89
N ALA A 313 -3.48 -15.63 9.46
CA ALA A 313 -4.82 -15.99 9.91
C ALA A 313 -4.74 -16.72 11.25
N VAL A 314 -5.52 -16.28 12.23
CA VAL A 314 -5.56 -16.85 13.58
C VAL A 314 -6.96 -17.36 13.88
N PRO A 315 -7.17 -18.68 13.96
CA PRO A 315 -8.47 -19.25 14.25
C PRO A 315 -8.96 -18.90 15.67
N PRO A 316 -10.26 -19.06 15.98
CA PRO A 316 -10.78 -18.88 17.34
C PRO A 316 -10.02 -19.74 18.34
N GLY A 317 -9.59 -19.15 19.46
CA GLY A 317 -8.80 -19.82 20.49
C GLY A 317 -7.37 -20.19 20.06
N GLY A 318 -6.97 -19.85 18.83
CA GLY A 318 -5.63 -20.12 18.29
C GLY A 318 -4.64 -18.99 18.53
N GLU A 319 -3.43 -19.23 18.06
CA GLU A 319 -2.34 -18.25 18.10
C GLU A 319 -1.57 -18.21 16.77
N ALA A 320 -0.92 -17.07 16.50
CA ALA A 320 0.08 -16.93 15.45
C ALA A 320 1.31 -16.21 16.01
N ASN A 321 2.49 -16.57 15.50
CA ASN A 321 3.73 -15.86 15.80
C ASN A 321 4.12 -14.99 14.58
N LEU A 322 4.06 -13.68 14.73
CA LEU A 322 4.37 -12.70 13.68
C LEU A 322 5.85 -12.26 13.67
N ALA A 323 6.72 -12.95 14.41
CA ALA A 323 8.13 -12.58 14.47
C ALA A 323 8.79 -12.64 13.08
N THR A 324 9.49 -11.57 12.76
CA THR A 324 10.34 -11.38 11.59
C THR A 324 11.37 -10.30 11.93
N PRO A 325 12.52 -10.20 11.27
CA PRO A 325 13.40 -9.05 11.43
C PRO A 325 12.64 -7.76 11.13
N LEU A 326 12.73 -6.79 12.04
CA LEU A 326 12.07 -5.49 11.95
C LEU A 326 13.11 -4.40 11.99
N GLU A 327 13.00 -3.39 11.17
CA GLU A 327 13.81 -2.18 11.32
C GLU A 327 13.37 -1.39 12.56
N PRO A 328 14.27 -0.67 13.25
CA PRO A 328 13.87 0.24 14.32
C PRO A 328 12.78 1.22 13.84
N GLY A 329 11.78 1.46 14.68
CA GLY A 329 10.66 2.34 14.34
C GLY A 329 9.35 1.89 14.99
N THR A 330 8.28 2.57 14.65
CA THR A 330 6.95 2.29 15.20
C THR A 330 6.14 1.42 14.24
N TYR A 331 5.59 0.36 14.79
CA TYR A 331 4.66 -0.54 14.10
C TYR A 331 3.30 -0.52 14.78
N GLN A 332 2.29 -0.93 14.05
CA GLN A 332 0.97 -1.23 14.61
C GLN A 332 0.57 -2.67 14.33
N LEU A 333 -0.08 -3.26 15.31
CA LEU A 333 -0.79 -4.53 15.18
C LEU A 333 -2.29 -4.25 15.07
N ARG A 334 -2.90 -4.66 13.99
CA ARG A 334 -4.35 -4.60 13.79
C ARG A 334 -4.91 -5.95 13.37
N THR A 335 -6.22 -6.09 13.38
CA THR A 335 -6.91 -7.31 12.95
C THR A 335 -7.90 -7.04 11.83
N LEU A 336 -8.18 -8.06 11.03
CA LEU A 336 -9.22 -8.11 10.03
C LEU A 336 -10.17 -9.30 10.31
N PRO A 337 -11.45 -9.05 10.49
CA PRO A 337 -12.08 -7.76 10.69
C PRO A 337 -11.55 -7.05 11.94
N ALA A 338 -11.67 -5.73 11.97
CA ALA A 338 -11.16 -4.93 13.08
C ALA A 338 -11.79 -5.33 14.41
N VAL A 339 -10.95 -5.54 15.43
CA VAL A 339 -11.36 -5.80 16.82
C VAL A 339 -10.76 -4.70 17.68
N GLY A 340 -11.49 -3.59 17.79
CA GLY A 340 -11.01 -2.39 18.48
C GLY A 340 -9.90 -1.64 17.74
N PRO A 341 -9.30 -0.63 18.40
CA PRO A 341 -8.18 0.13 17.85
C PRO A 341 -6.92 -0.74 17.73
N PRO A 342 -6.00 -0.39 16.78
CA PRO A 342 -4.72 -1.06 16.65
C PRO A 342 -3.87 -0.91 17.92
N ALA A 343 -3.10 -1.93 18.27
CA ALA A 343 -2.04 -1.82 19.27
C ALA A 343 -0.72 -1.35 18.62
N LEU A 344 0.10 -0.66 19.38
CA LEU A 344 1.38 -0.14 18.92
C LEU A 344 2.53 -1.04 19.39
N LEU A 345 3.55 -1.18 18.54
CA LEU A 345 4.78 -1.90 18.84
C LEU A 345 5.96 -1.00 18.52
N ASP A 346 6.70 -0.61 19.53
CA ASP A 346 7.91 0.20 19.42
C ASP A 346 9.14 -0.73 19.31
N VAL A 347 9.85 -0.64 18.19
CA VAL A 347 10.99 -1.47 17.87
C VAL A 347 12.26 -0.65 18.02
N ARG A 348 13.19 -1.11 18.90
CA ARG A 348 14.45 -0.41 19.19
C ARG A 348 15.62 -1.39 19.27
N ASP A 349 16.78 -1.03 18.74
CA ASP A 349 17.98 -1.86 18.81
C ASP A 349 18.48 -2.05 20.25
N VAL A 350 18.28 -1.05 21.10
CA VAL A 350 18.71 -1.05 22.51
C VAL A 350 17.75 -1.77 23.45
N GLU A 351 16.56 -2.17 22.98
CA GLU A 351 15.58 -2.89 23.79
C GLU A 351 16.07 -4.31 24.08
N GLN A 352 15.92 -4.77 25.33
CA GLN A 352 16.32 -6.11 25.73
C GLN A 352 15.21 -7.16 25.52
N ARG A 353 13.95 -6.71 25.42
CA ARG A 353 12.82 -7.60 25.22
C ARG A 353 12.84 -8.18 23.82
N THR A 354 12.82 -9.49 23.73
CA THR A 354 12.79 -10.24 22.46
C THR A 354 11.41 -10.80 22.15
N GLU A 355 10.44 -10.58 23.04
CA GLU A 355 9.11 -11.17 22.95
C GLU A 355 8.03 -10.14 23.26
N ALA A 356 6.94 -10.19 22.49
CA ALA A 356 5.69 -9.50 22.76
C ALA A 356 4.52 -10.47 22.62
N ILE A 357 3.50 -10.31 23.46
CA ILE A 357 2.29 -11.12 23.42
C ILE A 357 1.10 -10.16 23.39
N PHE A 358 0.29 -10.31 22.37
CA PHE A 358 -0.96 -9.57 22.22
C PHE A 358 -2.14 -10.52 22.32
N THR A 359 -3.14 -10.16 23.10
CA THR A 359 -4.40 -10.88 23.21
C THR A 359 -5.51 -10.06 22.58
N VAL A 360 -6.26 -10.68 21.68
CA VAL A 360 -7.39 -10.08 20.97
C VAL A 360 -8.68 -10.64 21.56
N LEU A 361 -9.46 -9.78 22.23
CA LEU A 361 -10.78 -10.10 22.80
C LEU A 361 -11.83 -9.09 22.29
N GLY A 362 -12.23 -8.10 23.08
CA GLY A 362 -12.99 -6.92 22.65
C GLY A 362 -12.11 -5.79 22.15
N SER A 363 -10.81 -5.88 22.39
CA SER A 363 -9.74 -4.99 21.93
C SER A 363 -8.42 -5.76 21.88
N ILE A 364 -7.38 -5.15 21.36
CA ILE A 364 -6.03 -5.72 21.36
C ILE A 364 -5.30 -5.25 22.62
N GLN A 365 -4.75 -6.17 23.40
CA GLN A 365 -4.00 -5.85 24.62
C GLN A 365 -2.64 -6.55 24.64
N PRO A 366 -1.56 -5.87 25.08
CA PRO A 366 -1.51 -4.47 25.49
C PRO A 366 -1.64 -3.51 24.31
N GLN A 367 -2.03 -2.27 24.56
CA GLN A 367 -2.12 -1.22 23.52
C GLN A 367 -0.73 -0.71 23.04
N LEU A 368 0.32 -0.92 23.85
CA LEU A 368 1.70 -0.60 23.52
C LEU A 368 2.61 -1.71 24.05
N ALA A 369 3.51 -2.18 23.22
CA ALA A 369 4.61 -3.08 23.58
C ALA A 369 5.94 -2.58 23.01
N HIS A 370 7.05 -3.06 23.57
CA HIS A 370 8.41 -2.74 23.12
C HIS A 370 9.17 -4.02 22.84
N VAL A 371 9.90 -4.08 21.73
CA VAL A 371 10.77 -5.20 21.38
C VAL A 371 12.02 -4.70 20.67
N ARG A 372 13.06 -5.55 20.64
CA ARG A 372 14.24 -5.30 19.81
C ARG A 372 13.98 -5.62 18.32
N SER A 373 14.87 -5.17 17.44
CA SER A 373 14.78 -5.31 15.98
C SER A 373 14.70 -6.76 15.48
N GLU A 374 15.28 -7.69 16.24
CA GLU A 374 15.20 -9.13 15.94
C GLU A 374 14.40 -9.85 17.05
N PRO A 375 13.05 -9.72 17.05
CA PRO A 375 12.26 -10.38 18.07
C PRO A 375 12.24 -11.90 17.84
N ARG A 376 12.34 -12.67 18.94
CA ARG A 376 12.14 -14.12 18.88
C ARG A 376 10.69 -14.48 18.70
N SER A 377 9.80 -13.67 19.27
CA SER A 377 8.38 -13.96 19.27
C SER A 377 7.54 -12.68 19.34
N ILE A 378 6.58 -12.57 18.42
CA ILE A 378 5.46 -11.62 18.49
C ILE A 378 4.20 -12.45 18.36
N ARG A 379 3.66 -12.90 19.51
CA ARG A 379 2.51 -13.80 19.54
C ARG A 379 1.20 -13.02 19.58
N VAL A 380 0.25 -13.47 18.77
CA VAL A 380 -1.11 -12.94 18.75
C VAL A 380 -2.06 -14.07 19.12
N LEU A 381 -2.75 -13.92 20.24
CA LEU A 381 -3.72 -14.88 20.76
C LEU A 381 -5.12 -14.41 20.41
N ASN A 382 -5.87 -15.21 19.66
CA ASN A 382 -7.25 -14.90 19.29
C ASN A 382 -8.23 -15.45 20.32
N GLY A 383 -8.68 -14.61 21.24
CA GLY A 383 -9.74 -14.94 22.21
C GLY A 383 -11.16 -14.65 21.71
N THR A 384 -11.33 -14.25 20.45
CA THR A 384 -12.66 -14.03 19.87
C THR A 384 -13.30 -15.34 19.39
N SER A 385 -14.60 -15.31 19.08
CA SER A 385 -15.33 -16.46 18.57
C SER A 385 -15.17 -16.69 17.05
N ARG A 386 -14.40 -15.85 16.34
CA ARG A 386 -14.22 -15.92 14.87
C ARG A 386 -12.74 -15.91 14.48
N GLU A 387 -12.45 -16.40 13.29
CA GLU A 387 -11.12 -16.25 12.70
C GLU A 387 -10.83 -14.76 12.47
N ILE A 388 -9.61 -14.34 12.81
CA ILE A 388 -9.09 -13.01 12.52
C ILE A 388 -7.83 -13.14 11.68
N VAL A 389 -7.49 -12.09 10.92
CA VAL A 389 -6.18 -11.94 10.31
C VAL A 389 -5.42 -10.90 11.12
N ALA A 390 -4.33 -11.30 11.75
CA ALA A 390 -3.44 -10.39 12.46
C ALA A 390 -2.45 -9.78 11.47
N VAL A 391 -2.32 -8.46 11.46
CA VAL A 391 -1.48 -7.70 10.55
C VAL A 391 -0.52 -6.83 11.36
N LEU A 392 0.77 -7.05 11.20
CA LEU A 392 1.83 -6.23 11.76
C LEU A 392 2.40 -5.34 10.65
N GLU A 393 2.20 -4.03 10.76
CA GLU A 393 2.60 -3.09 9.73
C GLU A 393 3.38 -1.90 10.33
N ARG A 394 4.35 -1.39 9.57
CA ARG A 394 5.14 -0.23 9.95
C ARG A 394 4.31 1.04 9.75
N LEU A 395 4.35 1.96 10.73
CA LEU A 395 3.66 3.25 10.63
C LEU A 395 4.42 4.28 9.77
N GLU A 396 5.67 4.00 9.49
CA GLU A 396 6.62 4.90 8.83
C GLU A 396 7.12 4.43 7.46
N PRO A 397 6.40 3.97 6.52
CA PRO A 397 6.99 4.02 5.20
C PRO A 397 6.97 5.49 4.78
N PRO A 398 8.06 6.01 4.19
CA PRO A 398 7.96 7.24 3.44
C PRO A 398 6.84 7.03 2.42
N ARG A 399 5.74 7.75 2.60
CA ARG A 399 4.62 7.61 1.68
C ARG A 399 5.07 8.17 0.35
N LYS A 400 5.10 7.35 -0.68
CA LYS A 400 5.43 7.74 -2.05
C LYS A 400 4.24 8.43 -2.73
N VAL A 401 3.57 9.26 -1.95
CA VAL A 401 2.36 9.98 -2.36
C VAL A 401 2.49 11.42 -1.88
N VAL A 402 2.23 12.35 -2.78
CA VAL A 402 2.07 13.76 -2.42
C VAL A 402 0.58 14.00 -2.23
N SER A 403 0.21 14.58 -1.09
CA SER A 403 -1.20 14.85 -0.79
C SER A 403 -1.81 15.83 -1.81
N LEU A 404 -3.09 15.63 -2.11
CA LEU A 404 -3.83 16.57 -2.95
C LEU A 404 -3.76 18.00 -2.39
N GLY A 405 -3.90 18.14 -1.07
CA GLY A 405 -3.86 19.43 -0.40
C GLY A 405 -2.55 20.18 -0.62
N ARG A 406 -1.41 19.49 -0.49
CA ARG A 406 -0.09 20.05 -0.77
C ARG A 406 0.02 20.51 -2.22
N LEU A 407 -0.32 19.64 -3.17
CA LEU A 407 -0.20 19.95 -4.60
C LEU A 407 -1.08 21.13 -5.02
N LEU A 408 -2.29 21.28 -4.44
CA LEU A 408 -3.16 22.40 -4.75
C LEU A 408 -2.67 23.74 -4.16
N VAL A 409 -1.88 23.70 -3.08
CA VAL A 409 -1.23 24.88 -2.48
C VAL A 409 0.00 25.28 -3.29
N GLU A 410 0.88 24.33 -3.58
CA GLU A 410 2.14 24.56 -4.30
C GLU A 410 1.92 24.84 -5.80
N TYR A 411 0.91 24.20 -6.41
CA TYR A 411 0.60 24.28 -7.84
C TYR A 411 -0.86 24.63 -8.09
N PRO A 412 -1.28 25.90 -7.90
CA PRO A 412 -2.69 26.32 -8.04
C PRO A 412 -3.32 25.99 -9.40
N VAL A 413 -2.51 25.91 -10.45
CA VAL A 413 -2.94 25.53 -11.80
C VAL A 413 -3.52 24.12 -11.88
N LEU A 414 -3.20 23.26 -10.95
CA LEU A 414 -3.77 21.90 -10.85
C LEU A 414 -5.30 21.96 -10.62
N ARG A 415 -5.82 23.04 -10.03
CA ARG A 415 -7.27 23.23 -9.82
C ARG A 415 -8.05 23.27 -11.12
N GLU A 416 -7.41 23.64 -12.23
CA GLU A 416 -8.02 23.66 -13.56
C GLU A 416 -8.06 22.26 -14.22
N LEU A 417 -7.22 21.35 -13.74
CA LEU A 417 -7.02 20.02 -14.31
C LEU A 417 -7.76 18.91 -13.55
N VAL A 418 -8.12 19.16 -12.31
CA VAL A 418 -8.79 18.16 -11.46
C VAL A 418 -10.28 18.48 -11.30
N PRO A 419 -11.16 17.49 -11.35
CA PRO A 419 -12.60 17.67 -11.14
C PRO A 419 -12.91 17.85 -9.65
N ALA A 420 -12.34 18.90 -9.02
CA ALA A 420 -12.36 19.05 -7.57
C ALA A 420 -13.41 20.05 -7.06
N THR A 421 -14.17 20.67 -7.95
CA THR A 421 -15.03 21.83 -7.62
C THR A 421 -16.14 21.54 -6.61
N GLY A 422 -16.60 20.28 -6.49
CA GLY A 422 -17.60 19.89 -5.48
C GLY A 422 -17.01 19.34 -4.19
N PHE A 423 -15.77 18.83 -4.22
CA PHE A 423 -15.15 18.11 -3.12
C PHE A 423 -14.27 19.00 -2.24
N ILE A 424 -13.49 19.89 -2.85
CA ILE A 424 -12.67 20.88 -2.16
C ILE A 424 -13.26 22.26 -2.44
N SER A 425 -13.79 22.90 -1.41
CA SER A 425 -14.26 24.28 -1.46
C SER A 425 -13.43 25.12 -0.48
N ALA A 426 -13.30 26.41 -0.76
CA ALA A 426 -12.61 27.39 0.07
C ALA A 426 -11.23 26.93 0.60
N MET A 427 -10.17 27.50 0.08
CA MET A 427 -8.81 27.29 0.56
C MET A 427 -8.25 28.64 1.03
N THR A 428 -7.82 28.70 2.29
CA THR A 428 -7.17 29.87 2.87
C THR A 428 -5.77 29.50 3.32
N THR A 429 -4.75 30.08 2.70
CA THR A 429 -3.33 29.83 2.99
C THR A 429 -2.74 30.96 3.83
N TYR A 430 -1.86 30.59 4.76
CA TYR A 430 -1.07 31.54 5.56
C TYR A 430 0.21 30.85 6.06
N GLU A 431 1.19 31.65 6.50
CA GLU A 431 2.35 31.16 7.24
C GLU A 431 1.95 30.80 8.67
N GLY A 432 2.40 29.62 9.14
CA GLY A 432 2.05 29.14 10.47
C GLY A 432 2.76 27.85 10.82
N ALA A 433 2.22 27.14 11.81
CA ALA A 433 2.71 25.82 12.18
C ALA A 433 1.58 24.78 12.09
N ALA A 434 1.96 23.58 11.70
CA ALA A 434 1.11 22.39 11.72
C ALA A 434 1.61 21.42 12.78
N VAL A 435 0.66 20.78 13.45
CA VAL A 435 0.89 19.70 14.42
C VAL A 435 0.11 18.49 13.97
N ALA A 436 0.77 17.33 13.97
CA ALA A 436 0.14 16.04 13.81
C ALA A 436 0.38 15.20 15.06
N VAL A 437 -0.67 14.62 15.62
CA VAL A 437 -0.58 13.77 16.81
C VAL A 437 -1.32 12.47 16.56
N ARG A 438 -0.67 11.35 16.81
CA ARG A 438 -1.30 10.04 16.80
C ARG A 438 -1.52 9.54 18.22
N SER A 439 -2.76 9.22 18.52
CA SER A 439 -3.20 8.60 19.77
C SER A 439 -3.45 7.10 19.60
N ALA A 440 -3.63 6.38 20.71
CA ALA A 440 -3.90 4.95 20.68
C ALA A 440 -5.34 4.64 20.17
N THR A 441 -6.30 5.52 20.42
CA THR A 441 -7.70 5.30 20.02
C THR A 441 -8.30 6.54 19.35
N PRO A 442 -9.34 6.40 18.52
CA PRO A 442 -10.06 7.54 17.96
C PRO A 442 -10.67 8.45 19.03
N LYS A 443 -11.13 7.87 20.13
CA LYS A 443 -11.67 8.65 21.26
C LYS A 443 -10.60 9.52 21.91
N ASP A 444 -9.38 8.99 22.06
CA ASP A 444 -8.26 9.76 22.59
C ASP A 444 -7.87 10.89 21.64
N ALA A 445 -7.97 10.65 20.31
CA ALA A 445 -7.72 11.70 19.30
C ALA A 445 -8.72 12.85 19.40
N GLU A 446 -10.00 12.55 19.58
CA GLU A 446 -11.05 13.56 19.79
C GLU A 446 -10.82 14.35 21.09
N GLN A 447 -10.50 13.66 22.20
CA GLN A 447 -10.21 14.28 23.48
C GLN A 447 -8.95 15.15 23.44
N LEU A 448 -7.94 14.70 22.73
CA LEU A 448 -6.70 15.45 22.51
C LEU A 448 -6.98 16.77 21.81
N GLY A 449 -7.86 16.79 20.83
CA GLY A 449 -8.27 18.00 20.13
C GLY A 449 -8.78 19.10 21.07
N ALA A 450 -9.46 18.73 22.14
CA ALA A 450 -9.91 19.69 23.16
C ALA A 450 -8.74 20.29 23.99
N GLY A 451 -7.62 19.55 24.12
CA GLY A 451 -6.41 20.00 24.80
C GLY A 451 -5.55 20.97 23.98
N LEU A 452 -5.74 21.03 22.65
CA LEU A 452 -5.02 21.93 21.74
C LEU A 452 -5.75 23.29 21.64
N ALA A 453 -5.89 23.97 22.78
CA ALA A 453 -6.81 25.10 22.94
C ALA A 453 -6.40 26.36 22.18
N ARG A 454 -5.10 26.51 21.83
CA ARG A 454 -4.58 27.69 21.11
C ARG A 454 -4.57 27.47 19.58
N ALA A 455 -4.94 26.29 19.12
CA ALA A 455 -4.98 25.99 17.70
C ALA A 455 -6.10 26.80 17.00
N LYS A 456 -5.81 27.33 15.83
CA LYS A 456 -6.78 28.00 14.94
C LYS A 456 -7.79 27.01 14.34
N LEU A 457 -7.32 25.80 14.07
CA LEU A 457 -8.12 24.71 13.53
C LEU A 457 -7.63 23.40 14.10
N VAL A 458 -8.55 22.55 14.54
CA VAL A 458 -8.27 21.17 14.95
C VAL A 458 -9.20 20.25 14.18
N HIS A 459 -8.64 19.17 13.67
CA HIS A 459 -9.36 18.12 12.95
C HIS A 459 -8.87 16.74 13.41
N ALA A 460 -9.79 15.89 13.85
CA ALA A 460 -9.49 14.52 14.21
C ALA A 460 -10.11 13.56 13.18
N SER A 461 -9.32 12.61 12.69
CA SER A 461 -9.76 11.53 11.81
C SER A 461 -9.06 10.23 12.22
N GLY A 462 -9.83 9.21 12.54
CA GLY A 462 -9.31 7.97 13.12
C GLY A 462 -8.49 8.26 14.39
N CYS A 463 -7.28 7.74 14.46
CA CYS A 463 -6.36 7.95 15.60
C CYS A 463 -5.44 9.17 15.42
N VAL A 464 -5.65 9.99 14.40
CA VAL A 464 -4.79 11.15 14.10
C VAL A 464 -5.55 12.45 14.34
N THR A 465 -4.91 13.38 15.07
CA THR A 465 -5.36 14.75 15.24
C THR A 465 -4.39 15.67 14.51
N LEU A 466 -4.91 16.53 13.65
CA LEU A 466 -4.18 17.61 12.98
C LEU A 466 -4.59 18.94 13.59
N ALA A 467 -3.64 19.84 13.80
CA ALA A 467 -3.92 21.17 14.29
C ALA A 467 -3.07 22.22 13.58
N LEU A 468 -3.65 23.41 13.36
CA LEU A 468 -2.96 24.58 12.81
C LEU A 468 -2.81 25.64 13.86
N TYR A 469 -1.65 26.26 13.90
CA TYR A 469 -1.26 27.33 14.82
C TYR A 469 -0.74 28.54 14.07
N ALA A 470 -0.70 29.67 14.78
CA ALA A 470 -0.09 30.89 14.26
C ALA A 470 1.43 30.73 14.06
N ASP A 471 2.08 30.00 14.97
CA ASP A 471 3.52 29.75 15.01
C ASP A 471 3.84 28.49 15.81
N ALA A 472 5.07 27.98 15.69
CA ALA A 472 5.52 26.78 16.37
C ALA A 472 5.71 26.96 17.89
N ALA A 473 5.95 28.16 18.38
CA ALA A 473 6.09 28.42 19.82
C ALA A 473 4.75 28.18 20.53
N THR A 474 3.68 28.73 19.97
CA THR A 474 2.30 28.49 20.45
C THR A 474 1.92 27.00 20.39
N ALA A 475 2.30 26.31 19.33
CA ALA A 475 2.07 24.86 19.20
C ALA A 475 2.86 24.08 20.26
N HIS A 476 4.11 24.45 20.49
CA HIS A 476 4.97 23.79 21.48
C HIS A 476 4.42 23.93 22.91
N ASP A 477 3.92 25.11 23.27
CA ASP A 477 3.33 25.37 24.59
C ASP A 477 2.11 24.46 24.85
N ASP A 478 1.24 24.24 23.85
CA ASP A 478 0.11 23.33 23.99
C ASP A 478 0.59 21.87 24.11
N LEU A 479 1.60 21.47 23.33
CA LEU A 479 2.13 20.12 23.34
C LEU A 479 2.83 19.76 24.66
N VAL A 480 3.57 20.68 25.25
CA VAL A 480 4.25 20.46 26.55
C VAL A 480 3.24 20.25 27.67
N ALA A 481 2.04 20.77 27.54
CA ALA A 481 0.96 20.57 28.52
C ALA A 481 0.30 19.17 28.42
N LEU A 482 0.61 18.40 27.36
CA LEU A 482 0.08 17.05 27.14
C LEU A 482 0.99 15.98 27.72
N ASP A 483 0.40 14.85 28.14
CA ASP A 483 1.15 13.63 28.44
C ASP A 483 1.58 12.93 27.13
N LEU A 484 2.79 13.24 26.67
CA LEU A 484 3.33 12.71 25.42
C LEU A 484 3.75 11.23 25.48
N GLY A 485 3.80 10.61 26.67
CA GLY A 485 4.38 9.28 26.86
C GLY A 485 3.74 8.17 26.02
N ARG A 486 2.51 8.39 25.53
CA ARG A 486 1.77 7.44 24.66
C ARG A 486 1.38 8.03 23.31
N LEU A 487 1.94 9.18 22.95
CA LEU A 487 1.63 9.88 21.72
C LEU A 487 2.83 9.88 20.78
N LEU A 488 2.55 9.81 19.48
CA LEU A 488 3.50 10.18 18.44
C LEU A 488 3.15 11.61 18.02
N VAL A 489 4.12 12.49 18.00
CA VAL A 489 3.90 13.92 17.74
C VAL A 489 4.88 14.40 16.68
N GLY A 490 4.37 15.16 15.71
CA GLY A 490 5.17 15.86 14.72
C GLY A 490 4.74 17.31 14.59
N VAL A 491 5.69 18.20 14.38
CA VAL A 491 5.50 19.64 14.20
C VAL A 491 6.30 20.11 12.99
N SER A 492 5.70 20.95 12.16
CA SER A 492 6.39 21.63 11.07
C SER A 492 5.89 23.07 10.94
N GLU A 493 6.78 23.96 10.52
CA GLU A 493 6.47 25.37 10.19
C GLU A 493 6.51 25.58 8.68
N GLY A 494 5.68 26.49 8.20
CA GLY A 494 5.64 26.87 6.80
C GLY A 494 4.23 27.22 6.33
N VAL A 495 3.99 27.02 5.05
CA VAL A 495 2.68 27.29 4.46
C VAL A 495 1.67 26.24 4.93
N VAL A 496 0.67 26.69 5.66
CA VAL A 496 -0.50 25.95 6.09
C VAL A 496 -1.73 26.44 5.33
N CYS A 497 -2.70 25.55 5.16
CA CYS A 497 -3.94 25.88 4.48
C CYS A 497 -5.12 25.30 5.25
N GLU A 498 -6.15 26.10 5.45
CA GLU A 498 -7.47 25.63 5.82
C GLU A 498 -8.27 25.34 4.56
N SER A 499 -8.82 24.16 4.45
CA SER A 499 -9.69 23.77 3.35
C SER A 499 -11.00 23.20 3.87
N THR A 500 -12.06 23.30 3.08
CA THR A 500 -13.29 22.54 3.32
C THR A 500 -13.32 21.35 2.39
N MET A 501 -13.24 20.14 2.95
CA MET A 501 -13.28 18.89 2.24
C MET A 501 -14.47 18.06 2.72
N ALA A 502 -15.32 17.63 1.79
CA ALA A 502 -16.55 16.90 2.14
C ALA A 502 -17.39 17.59 3.24
N GLY A 503 -17.47 18.93 3.22
CA GLY A 503 -18.21 19.73 4.19
C GLY A 503 -17.54 19.93 5.56
N ARG A 504 -16.32 19.42 5.76
CA ARG A 504 -15.54 19.57 7.01
C ARG A 504 -14.34 20.50 6.78
N ARG A 505 -14.05 21.34 7.78
CA ARG A 505 -12.80 22.13 7.77
C ARG A 505 -11.62 21.21 8.11
N VAL A 506 -10.62 21.16 7.25
CA VAL A 506 -9.48 20.24 7.34
C VAL A 506 -8.18 21.01 7.14
N PRO A 507 -7.17 20.79 7.98
CA PRO A 507 -5.81 21.23 7.73
C PRO A 507 -5.19 20.51 6.53
N VAL A 508 -4.62 21.25 5.60
CA VAL A 508 -3.89 20.70 4.45
C VAL A 508 -2.65 21.56 4.14
N GLY A 509 -1.80 21.06 3.26
CA GLY A 509 -0.67 21.83 2.74
C GLY A 509 0.69 21.29 3.17
N PRO A 510 1.80 21.90 2.69
CA PRO A 510 3.15 21.40 2.89
C PRO A 510 3.51 21.15 4.35
N ALA A 511 3.27 22.13 5.22
CA ALA A 511 3.61 21.98 6.64
C ALA A 511 2.79 20.89 7.34
N VAL A 512 1.55 20.60 6.88
CA VAL A 512 0.74 19.50 7.42
C VAL A 512 1.32 18.15 7.04
N ASP A 513 1.70 17.97 5.76
CA ASP A 513 2.35 16.75 5.28
C ASP A 513 3.67 16.48 6.01
N GLU A 514 4.47 17.54 6.22
CA GLU A 514 5.74 17.45 6.93
C GLU A 514 5.57 17.14 8.42
N ALA A 515 4.58 17.77 9.09
CA ALA A 515 4.26 17.46 10.47
C ALA A 515 3.79 16.00 10.62
N TYR A 516 2.98 15.53 9.67
CA TYR A 516 2.53 14.14 9.65
C TYR A 516 3.71 13.17 9.43
N ALA A 517 4.62 13.47 8.52
CA ALA A 517 5.83 12.68 8.30
C ALA A 517 6.75 12.67 9.53
N ALA A 518 6.92 13.84 10.16
CA ALA A 518 7.69 13.97 11.39
C ALA A 518 7.08 13.18 12.57
N MET A 519 5.75 13.17 12.68
CA MET A 519 5.02 12.34 13.64
C MET A 519 5.29 10.85 13.42
N CYS A 520 5.23 10.41 12.18
CA CYS A 520 5.52 9.02 11.84
C CYS A 520 6.96 8.63 12.17
N ALA A 521 7.92 9.53 12.02
CA ALA A 521 9.34 9.32 12.35
C ALA A 521 9.67 9.48 13.85
N ALA A 522 8.76 10.06 14.64
CA ALA A 522 9.00 10.28 16.06
C ALA A 522 8.84 8.99 16.88
N GLY A 523 9.69 8.78 17.87
CA GLY A 523 9.45 7.80 18.91
C GLY A 523 8.45 8.33 19.96
N PHE A 524 7.84 7.42 20.72
CA PHE A 524 6.92 7.80 21.81
C PHE A 524 7.58 8.72 22.82
N GLY A 525 6.84 9.74 23.25
CA GLY A 525 7.31 10.76 24.19
C GLY A 525 8.21 11.82 23.59
N ASN A 526 8.52 11.76 22.30
CA ASN A 526 9.33 12.72 21.59
C ASN A 526 8.48 13.52 20.59
N ILE A 527 8.91 14.77 20.34
CA ILE A 527 8.33 15.61 19.30
C ILE A 527 9.25 15.54 18.08
N GLY A 528 8.79 14.92 17.01
CA GLY A 528 9.44 14.95 15.71
C GLY A 528 9.32 16.38 15.12
N ARG A 529 10.36 16.84 14.46
CA ARG A 529 10.36 18.16 13.79
C ARG A 529 10.55 17.94 12.30
N GLY A 530 9.63 18.49 11.51
CA GLY A 530 9.79 18.65 10.07
C GLY A 530 10.92 19.63 9.74
N PRO A 531 11.26 19.80 8.46
CA PRO A 531 12.21 20.82 8.04
C PRO A 531 11.75 22.20 8.58
N LEU A 532 12.65 22.87 9.28
CA LEU A 532 12.41 24.26 9.66
C LEU A 532 12.29 25.07 8.37
N ALA A 533 11.29 25.96 8.29
CA ALA A 533 11.18 26.90 7.18
C ALA A 533 12.56 27.55 6.95
N ARG A 534 13.12 27.36 5.75
CA ARG A 534 14.34 28.08 5.38
C ARG A 534 13.96 29.56 5.37
N THR A 535 14.41 30.29 6.38
CA THR A 535 14.38 31.73 6.31
C THR A 535 15.14 32.12 5.06
N THR A 536 14.41 32.53 4.02
CA THR A 536 14.93 33.12 2.79
C THR A 536 15.56 34.47 3.09
#